data_9e35fcaace3edebc34631e42b1b9fadc
#
_entry.id   9e35fcaace3edebc34631e42b1b9fadc
#
_cell.length_a   1.000
_cell.length_b   1.000
_cell.length_c   1.000
_cell.angle_alpha   90.00
_cell.angle_beta   90.00
_cell.angle_gamma   90.00
#
_symmetry.space_group_name_H-M   'P 1'
#
loop_
_entity.id
_entity.type
_entity.pdbx_description
1 polymer ?
#
loop_
_entity_poly.entity_id
_entity_poly.type
_entity_poly.pdbx_seq_one_letter_code
_entity_poly.pdbx_strand_id
1 'polypeptide(L)'
;MKKRWFIYLIIGIIMITGGCLGYLQYGRDMDVYGSYAMTADNYHEERLTVVVNKLYVADQKACAEEIVKRCRENSFKSVRFSYDQSVPNALYVTVYSSKRKAEKGKQMFSFSYLPQDSEGTYNIIDDSEEFILKREE
;
A
#
# COMPACT_ATOMS: atom_id res chain seq x y z
N MET A 1 -4.06 36.04 35.52
CA MET A 1 -4.16 36.19 34.06
C MET A 1 -3.11 35.42 33.29
N LYS A 2 -1.87 35.44 33.73
CA LYS A 2 -0.78 34.73 33.01
C LYS A 2 -0.98 33.19 32.94
N LYS A 3 -1.57 32.58 33.97
CA LYS A 3 -1.84 31.12 34.00
C LYS A 3 -2.90 30.71 32.98
N ARG A 4 -3.96 31.52 32.79
CA ARG A 4 -5.03 31.19 31.82
C ARG A 4 -4.55 31.28 30.40
N TRP A 5 -3.76 32.29 30.09
CA TRP A 5 -3.17 32.44 28.75
C TRP A 5 -2.25 31.27 28.41
N PHE A 6 -1.45 30.84 29.38
CA PHE A 6 -0.56 29.69 29.22
C PHE A 6 -1.33 28.40 28.95
N ILE A 7 -2.47 28.19 29.63
CA ILE A 7 -3.35 27.03 29.41
C ILE A 7 -3.91 27.06 27.99
N TYR A 8 -4.38 28.21 27.51
CA TYR A 8 -4.90 28.33 26.14
C TYR A 8 -3.82 28.08 25.10
N LEU A 9 -2.61 28.52 25.36
CA LEU A 9 -1.47 28.26 24.49
C LEU A 9 -1.18 26.76 24.39
N ILE A 10 -1.16 26.05 25.50
CA ILE A 10 -0.93 24.61 25.55
C ILE A 10 -2.05 23.86 24.81
N ILE A 11 -3.31 24.23 25.04
CA ILE A 11 -4.46 23.63 24.36
C ILE A 11 -4.34 23.84 22.85
N GLY A 12 -3.98 25.03 22.40
CA GLY A 12 -3.76 25.33 20.99
C GLY A 12 -2.68 24.47 20.38
N ILE A 13 -1.56 24.28 21.05
CA ILE A 13 -0.45 23.45 20.59
C ILE A 13 -0.90 21.98 20.47
N ILE A 14 -1.62 21.48 21.47
CA ILE A 14 -2.14 20.10 21.47
C ILE A 14 -3.11 19.88 20.30
N MET A 15 -4.01 20.83 20.04
CA MET A 15 -4.97 20.74 18.94
C MET A 15 -4.28 20.76 17.58
N ILE A 16 -3.30 21.63 17.38
CA ILE A 16 -2.55 21.71 16.13
C ILE A 16 -1.76 20.42 15.91
N THR A 17 -1.05 19.95 16.94
CA THR A 17 -0.27 18.70 16.87
C THR A 17 -1.17 17.51 16.57
N GLY A 18 -2.31 17.39 17.27
CA GLY A 18 -3.27 16.33 17.04
C GLY A 18 -3.86 16.37 15.63
N GLY A 19 -4.16 17.57 15.14
CA GLY A 19 -4.65 17.75 13.77
C GLY A 19 -3.62 17.35 12.72
N CYS A 20 -2.35 17.74 12.92
CA CYS A 20 -1.26 17.35 12.02
C CYS A 20 -1.03 15.83 12.01
N LEU A 21 -0.98 15.20 13.19
CA LEU A 21 -0.80 13.76 13.29
C LEU A 21 -1.98 13.01 12.67
N GLY A 22 -3.21 13.49 12.89
CA GLY A 22 -4.40 12.92 12.28
C GLY A 22 -4.37 12.99 10.77
N TYR A 23 -3.96 14.14 10.21
CA TYR A 23 -3.80 14.29 8.78
C TYR A 23 -2.74 13.32 8.23
N LEU A 24 -1.59 13.23 8.89
CA LEU A 24 -0.50 12.35 8.45
C LEU A 24 -0.88 10.88 8.51
N GLN A 25 -1.77 10.51 9.43
CA GLN A 25 -2.22 9.13 9.60
C GLN A 25 -3.41 8.77 8.71
N TYR A 26 -4.39 9.67 8.56
CA TYR A 26 -5.67 9.36 7.92
C TYR A 26 -6.00 10.22 6.70
N GLY A 27 -5.38 11.39 6.58
CA GLY A 27 -5.73 12.36 5.54
C GLY A 27 -5.05 12.13 4.19
N ARG A 28 -4.10 11.20 4.12
CA ARG A 28 -3.36 10.92 2.89
C ARG A 28 -3.69 9.52 2.40
N ASP A 29 -3.80 9.38 1.08
CA ASP A 29 -4.07 8.10 0.47
C ASP A 29 -2.77 7.36 0.14
N MET A 30 -2.85 6.04 0.04
CA MET A 30 -1.72 5.24 -0.40
C MET A 30 -1.51 5.41 -1.91
N ASP A 31 -0.29 5.20 -2.36
CA ASP A 31 0.04 5.32 -3.76
C ASP A 31 1.18 4.37 -4.14
N VAL A 32 1.36 4.16 -5.43
CA VAL A 32 2.47 3.36 -5.95
C VAL A 32 3.68 4.26 -6.12
N TYR A 33 4.77 3.91 -5.45
CA TYR A 33 6.05 4.62 -5.58
C TYR A 33 6.82 4.15 -6.81
N GLY A 34 6.72 2.87 -7.12
CA GLY A 34 7.35 2.30 -8.29
C GLY A 34 6.72 0.97 -8.67
N SER A 35 6.85 0.59 -9.93
CA SER A 35 6.35 -0.68 -10.42
C SER A 35 7.30 -1.26 -11.44
N TYR A 36 7.36 -2.59 -11.46
CA TYR A 36 8.19 -3.33 -12.40
C TYR A 36 7.41 -4.56 -12.85
N ALA A 37 7.29 -4.74 -14.17
CA ALA A 37 6.57 -5.86 -14.75
C ALA A 37 7.56 -6.82 -15.40
N MET A 38 7.37 -8.12 -15.15
CA MET A 38 8.07 -9.19 -15.84
C MET A 38 7.06 -10.04 -16.58
N THR A 39 7.24 -10.18 -17.89
CA THR A 39 6.38 -11.03 -18.71
C THR A 39 7.23 -12.09 -19.42
N ALA A 40 6.73 -13.32 -19.41
CA ALA A 40 7.36 -14.45 -20.11
C ALA A 40 6.25 -15.37 -20.59
N ASP A 41 6.16 -15.57 -21.90
CA ASP A 41 5.13 -16.39 -22.54
C ASP A 41 3.72 -16.03 -22.05
N ASN A 42 3.06 -16.90 -21.31
CA ASN A 42 1.71 -16.65 -20.79
C ASN A 42 1.70 -16.23 -19.31
N TYR A 43 2.80 -15.69 -18.81
CA TYR A 43 2.96 -15.32 -17.41
C TYR A 43 3.31 -13.85 -17.27
N HIS A 44 2.59 -13.15 -16.40
CA HIS A 44 2.81 -11.72 -16.11
C HIS A 44 2.91 -11.52 -14.60
N GLU A 45 4.06 -11.07 -14.14
CA GLU A 45 4.34 -10.78 -12.74
C GLU A 45 4.51 -9.28 -12.56
N GLU A 46 3.82 -8.70 -11.59
CA GLU A 46 3.99 -7.30 -11.20
C GLU A 46 4.69 -7.21 -9.84
N ARG A 47 5.73 -6.40 -9.80
CA ARG A 47 6.45 -6.07 -8.57
C ARG A 47 6.20 -4.60 -8.26
N LEU A 48 5.58 -4.34 -7.11
CA LEU A 48 5.15 -3.00 -6.74
C LEU A 48 5.85 -2.53 -5.48
N THR A 49 6.16 -1.25 -5.45
CA THR A 49 6.55 -0.54 -4.24
C THR A 49 5.43 0.43 -3.90
N VAL A 50 4.81 0.24 -2.75
CA VAL A 50 3.65 1.02 -2.31
C VAL A 50 4.03 1.84 -1.09
N VAL A 51 3.68 3.11 -1.10
CA VAL A 51 3.77 4.00 0.07
C VAL A 51 2.36 4.18 0.61
N VAL A 52 2.14 3.77 1.85
CA VAL A 52 0.80 3.88 2.45
C VAL A 52 0.50 5.27 2.98
N ASN A 53 1.53 6.09 3.15
CA ASN A 53 1.41 7.47 3.63
C ASN A 53 0.72 7.55 4.98
N LYS A 54 1.13 6.66 5.88
CA LYS A 54 0.64 6.59 7.25
C LYS A 54 1.82 6.55 8.20
N LEU A 55 1.63 7.08 9.40
CA LEU A 55 2.64 7.04 10.45
C LEU A 55 2.76 5.63 11.02
N TYR A 56 1.65 4.91 11.07
CA TYR A 56 1.58 3.59 11.68
C TYR A 56 0.48 2.75 11.03
N VAL A 57 0.74 1.45 10.88
CA VAL A 57 -0.22 0.47 10.37
C VAL A 57 -0.39 -0.62 11.42
N ALA A 58 -1.53 -0.62 12.11
CA ALA A 58 -1.82 -1.59 13.17
C ALA A 58 -2.09 -2.99 12.62
N ASP A 59 -2.80 -3.06 11.50
CA ASP A 59 -3.18 -4.33 10.86
C ASP A 59 -2.55 -4.41 9.47
N GLN A 60 -1.39 -5.06 9.41
CA GLN A 60 -0.64 -5.19 8.16
C GLN A 60 -1.35 -6.10 7.16
N LYS A 61 -2.09 -7.10 7.65
CA LYS A 61 -2.87 -8.00 6.78
C LYS A 61 -3.99 -7.23 6.08
N ALA A 62 -4.74 -6.43 6.83
CA ALA A 62 -5.80 -5.60 6.25
C ALA A 62 -5.24 -4.58 5.26
N CYS A 63 -4.07 -4.02 5.55
CA CYS A 63 -3.37 -3.11 4.65
C CYS A 63 -2.99 -3.81 3.35
N ALA A 64 -2.44 -5.03 3.43
CA ALA A 64 -2.09 -5.83 2.26
C ALA A 64 -3.33 -6.16 1.41
N GLU A 65 -4.44 -6.53 2.06
CA GLU A 65 -5.69 -6.80 1.38
C GLU A 65 -6.23 -5.57 0.63
N GLU A 66 -6.12 -4.39 1.23
CA GLU A 66 -6.51 -3.14 0.59
C GLU A 66 -5.64 -2.85 -0.64
N ILE A 67 -4.33 -3.09 -0.55
CA ILE A 67 -3.41 -2.91 -1.67
C ILE A 67 -3.80 -3.85 -2.83
N VAL A 68 -4.07 -5.12 -2.54
CA VAL A 68 -4.52 -6.09 -3.55
C VAL A 68 -5.82 -5.63 -4.19
N LYS A 69 -6.77 -5.16 -3.39
CA LYS A 69 -8.04 -4.65 -3.88
C LYS A 69 -7.83 -3.50 -4.88
N ARG A 70 -6.95 -2.56 -4.54
CA ARG A 70 -6.63 -1.44 -5.44
C ARG A 70 -5.92 -1.88 -6.71
N CYS A 71 -5.06 -2.89 -6.63
CA CYS A 71 -4.45 -3.48 -7.81
C CYS A 71 -5.51 -4.11 -8.72
N ARG A 72 -6.47 -4.84 -8.15
CA ARG A 72 -7.55 -5.47 -8.90
C ARG A 72 -8.49 -4.44 -9.53
N GLU A 73 -8.80 -3.37 -8.81
CA GLU A 73 -9.68 -2.30 -9.29
C GLU A 73 -8.95 -1.27 -10.15
N ASN A 74 -7.62 -1.33 -10.20
CA ASN A 74 -6.78 -0.35 -10.91
C ASN A 74 -7.04 1.08 -10.43
N SER A 75 -7.12 1.25 -9.12
CA SER A 75 -7.61 2.49 -8.49
C SER A 75 -6.55 3.32 -7.76
N PHE A 76 -5.26 3.13 -8.06
CA PHE A 76 -4.21 3.99 -7.54
C PHE A 76 -4.22 5.35 -8.27
N LYS A 77 -3.84 6.42 -7.55
CA LYS A 77 -3.88 7.78 -8.08
C LYS A 77 -2.90 8.01 -9.23
N SER A 78 -1.65 7.61 -9.06
CA SER A 78 -0.57 7.99 -9.97
C SER A 78 -0.28 6.93 -11.04
N VAL A 79 -0.83 5.73 -10.91
CA VAL A 79 -0.53 4.61 -11.80
C VAL A 79 -1.82 3.97 -12.30
N ARG A 80 -1.88 3.75 -13.61
CA ARG A 80 -2.92 2.96 -14.25
C ARG A 80 -2.26 1.77 -14.94
N PHE A 81 -2.66 0.57 -14.58
CA PHE A 81 -2.13 -0.64 -15.19
C PHE A 81 -2.87 -0.94 -16.49
N SER A 82 -2.16 -1.45 -17.49
CA SER A 82 -2.72 -1.74 -18.80
C SER A 82 -3.33 -3.15 -18.83
N TYR A 83 -4.40 -3.35 -18.08
CA TYR A 83 -5.05 -4.66 -17.96
C TYR A 83 -5.77 -5.11 -19.22
N ASP A 84 -6.03 -4.22 -20.16
CA ASP A 84 -6.53 -4.55 -21.49
C ASP A 84 -5.50 -5.32 -22.30
N GLN A 85 -4.22 -5.15 -22.00
CA GLN A 85 -3.14 -5.88 -22.67
C GLN A 85 -2.80 -7.18 -21.93
N SER A 86 -2.70 -7.12 -20.61
CA SER A 86 -2.34 -8.28 -19.80
C SER A 86 -2.67 -8.01 -18.33
N VAL A 87 -3.37 -8.96 -17.70
CA VAL A 87 -3.68 -8.92 -16.27
C VAL A 87 -2.63 -9.74 -15.52
N PRO A 88 -2.07 -9.23 -14.41
CA PRO A 88 -1.04 -9.97 -13.67
C PRO A 88 -1.52 -11.34 -13.16
N ASN A 89 -0.62 -12.30 -13.22
CA ASN A 89 -0.80 -13.64 -12.66
C ASN A 89 -0.17 -13.76 -11.27
N ALA A 90 0.63 -12.77 -10.88
CA ALA A 90 1.30 -12.74 -9.59
C ALA A 90 1.59 -11.31 -9.19
N LEU A 91 1.49 -11.02 -7.89
CA LEU A 91 1.88 -9.72 -7.32
C LEU A 91 2.91 -9.93 -6.23
N TYR A 92 3.97 -9.12 -6.27
CA TYR A 92 4.96 -9.00 -5.20
C TYR A 92 4.99 -7.53 -4.79
N VAL A 93 4.71 -7.26 -3.53
CA VAL A 93 4.56 -5.89 -3.05
C VAL A 93 5.47 -5.64 -1.86
N THR A 94 6.23 -4.54 -1.90
CA THR A 94 6.99 -4.02 -0.78
C THR A 94 6.31 -2.75 -0.30
N VAL A 95 6.05 -2.65 1.00
CA VAL A 95 5.26 -1.57 1.59
C VAL A 95 6.15 -0.69 2.47
N TYR A 96 6.08 0.60 2.23
CA TYR A 96 6.77 1.63 3.01
C TYR A 96 5.75 2.56 3.63
N SER A 97 6.05 3.10 4.80
CA SER A 97 5.15 4.04 5.48
C SER A 97 5.08 5.39 4.76
N SER A 98 6.15 5.80 4.09
CA SER A 98 6.24 7.08 3.40
C SER A 98 7.24 7.01 2.25
N LYS A 99 7.19 8.00 1.36
CA LYS A 99 8.15 8.17 0.28
C LYS A 99 9.59 8.26 0.80
N ARG A 100 9.77 8.98 1.90
CA ARG A 100 11.10 9.14 2.53
C ARG A 100 11.67 7.80 2.99
N LYS A 101 10.83 6.94 3.58
CA LYS A 101 11.23 5.59 3.99
C LYS A 101 11.56 4.72 2.78
N ALA A 102 10.81 4.87 1.69
CA ALA A 102 11.08 4.16 0.43
C ALA A 102 12.45 4.55 -0.13
N GLU A 103 12.76 5.84 -0.15
CA GLU A 103 14.04 6.35 -0.62
C GLU A 103 15.22 5.82 0.21
N LYS A 104 14.98 5.57 1.50
CA LYS A 104 16.00 5.02 2.41
C LYS A 104 16.05 3.50 2.44
N GLY A 105 15.17 2.82 1.71
CA GLY A 105 15.08 1.36 1.71
C GLY A 105 14.59 0.75 3.01
N LYS A 106 13.86 1.50 3.83
CA LYS A 106 13.35 1.04 5.13
C LYS A 106 11.91 0.56 5.01
N GLN A 107 11.74 -0.66 4.51
CA GLN A 107 10.42 -1.24 4.33
C GLN A 107 9.70 -1.52 5.65
N MET A 108 8.37 -1.41 5.62
CA MET A 108 7.53 -1.77 6.75
C MET A 108 7.26 -3.28 6.74
N PHE A 109 6.83 -3.80 5.60
CA PHE A 109 6.63 -5.23 5.36
C PHE A 109 6.57 -5.47 3.86
N SER A 110 6.58 -6.74 3.47
CA SER A 110 6.34 -7.14 2.08
C SER A 110 5.37 -8.30 2.06
N PHE A 111 4.72 -8.52 0.93
CA PHE A 111 3.81 -9.65 0.76
C PHE A 111 3.77 -10.08 -0.70
N SER A 112 3.26 -11.29 -0.90
CA SER A 112 2.99 -11.84 -2.22
C SER A 112 1.52 -12.22 -2.33
N TYR A 113 1.00 -12.14 -3.54
CA TYR A 113 -0.37 -12.55 -3.87
C TYR A 113 -0.25 -13.48 -5.06
N LEU A 114 -0.26 -14.78 -4.78
CA LEU A 114 0.06 -15.83 -5.75
C LEU A 114 -1.06 -16.86 -5.80
N PRO A 115 -1.27 -17.49 -6.97
CA PRO A 115 -2.23 -18.60 -7.05
C PRO A 115 -1.77 -19.80 -6.24
N GLN A 116 -2.72 -20.51 -5.66
CA GLN A 116 -2.45 -21.74 -4.90
C GLN A 116 -1.89 -22.84 -5.78
N ASP A 117 -2.36 -22.88 -7.03
CA ASP A 117 -1.98 -23.90 -8.01
C ASP A 117 -1.15 -23.20 -9.10
N SER A 118 0.11 -23.62 -9.23
CA SER A 118 1.03 -23.03 -10.20
C SER A 118 0.81 -23.56 -11.63
N GLU A 119 -0.02 -24.59 -11.81
CA GLU A 119 -0.27 -25.17 -13.12
C GLU A 119 -1.35 -24.43 -13.93
N GLY A 120 -2.17 -23.62 -13.25
CA GLY A 120 -3.23 -22.84 -13.90
C GLY A 120 -2.76 -21.44 -14.30
N THR A 121 -3.38 -20.91 -15.34
CA THR A 121 -3.18 -19.50 -15.73
C THR A 121 -4.27 -18.65 -15.09
N TYR A 122 -4.09 -18.34 -13.82
CA TYR A 122 -5.02 -17.50 -13.07
C TYR A 122 -4.57 -16.05 -13.07
N ASN A 123 -5.52 -15.12 -13.14
CA ASN A 123 -5.21 -13.69 -13.02
C ASN A 123 -5.89 -13.10 -11.78
N ILE A 124 -5.35 -11.96 -11.31
CA ILE A 124 -5.77 -11.36 -10.04
C ILE A 124 -7.20 -10.81 -10.07
N ILE A 125 -7.77 -10.57 -11.24
CA ILE A 125 -9.11 -9.99 -11.38
C ILE A 125 -10.19 -11.06 -11.43
N ASP A 126 -10.05 -12.02 -12.35
CA ASP A 126 -11.10 -13.01 -12.61
C ASP A 126 -11.07 -14.18 -11.63
N ASP A 127 -9.90 -14.52 -11.12
CA ASP A 127 -9.68 -15.74 -10.35
C ASP A 127 -9.22 -15.44 -8.92
N SER A 128 -9.75 -14.39 -8.30
CA SER A 128 -9.31 -13.93 -6.98
C SER A 128 -9.41 -15.00 -5.89
N GLU A 129 -10.36 -15.95 -6.00
CA GLU A 129 -10.53 -17.03 -5.05
C GLU A 129 -9.42 -18.08 -5.13
N GLU A 130 -8.67 -18.11 -6.23
CA GLU A 130 -7.55 -19.04 -6.42
C GLU A 130 -6.23 -18.53 -5.83
N PHE A 131 -6.20 -17.29 -5.31
CA PHE A 131 -4.99 -16.64 -4.83
C PHE A 131 -4.88 -16.67 -3.31
N ILE A 132 -3.64 -16.77 -2.83
CA ILE A 132 -3.32 -16.64 -1.41
C ILE A 132 -2.44 -15.40 -1.21
N LEU A 133 -2.82 -14.57 -0.24
CA LEU A 133 -2.01 -13.46 0.22
C LEU A 133 -1.09 -13.94 1.33
N LYS A 134 0.21 -13.85 1.13
CA LYS A 134 1.20 -14.27 2.10
C LYS A 134 2.11 -13.09 2.45
N ARG A 135 2.08 -12.68 3.71
CA ARG A 135 2.94 -11.62 4.22
C ARG A 135 4.31 -12.20 4.56
N GLU A 136 5.35 -11.50 4.14
CA GLU A 136 6.73 -11.85 4.44
C GLU A 136 7.28 -10.88 5.47
N GLU A 137 8.07 -11.38 6.39
CA GLU A 137 8.72 -10.56 7.41
C GLU A 137 10.13 -10.15 6.99
#